data_30d9ea72e942805a3c7e86c60675f967
#
_entry.id   30d9ea72e942805a3c7e86c60675f967
#
_cell.length_a   1.000
_cell.length_b   1.000
_cell.length_c   1.000
_cell.angle_alpha   90.00
_cell.angle_beta   90.00
_cell.angle_gamma   90.00
#
_symmetry.space_group_name_H-M   'P 1'
#
loop_
_entity.id
_entity.type
_entity.pdbx_description
1 polymer ?
#
loop_
_entity_poly.entity_id
_entity_poly.type
_entity_poly.pdbx_seq_one_letter_code
_entity_poly.pdbx_strand_id
1 'polypeptide(L)'
;MDALWCVLPAAGKGVRAGGDRPKQYQPIGGRPLIEHTLERLAAHPRIAGFVVAVAAGDRHFSAVEAIAGKPLLLATGGGERSDSVLAGLMALPPSVADDDFVLVHDAARPCVRADDISRLIEQAGRVEGGLLGAPLRDTLKRADARCHSIDTEPREGRWRAFTPQMFRRGALVRALRLAGEAGIVPSDEAMAMERMGVSPLLVEGSEDNIKVTTPADFALAEFLLGRIR
;
A
#
# COMPACT_ATOMS: atom_id res chain seq x y z
N MET A 1 -10.97 -8.46 -17.33
CA MET A 1 -10.10 -7.42 -16.68
C MET A 1 -8.66 -7.85 -16.91
N ASP A 2 -7.87 -6.98 -17.50
CA ASP A 2 -6.49 -7.28 -17.89
C ASP A 2 -5.57 -7.35 -16.67
N ALA A 3 -4.31 -7.75 -16.88
CA ALA A 3 -3.33 -7.83 -15.81
C ALA A 3 -2.97 -6.41 -15.31
N LEU A 4 -2.87 -6.24 -13.98
CA LEU A 4 -2.72 -4.96 -13.32
C LEU A 4 -1.26 -4.65 -13.00
N TRP A 5 -0.90 -3.38 -13.07
CA TRP A 5 0.35 -2.89 -12.51
C TRP A 5 0.17 -2.49 -11.05
N CYS A 6 1.23 -2.70 -10.25
CA CYS A 6 1.23 -2.36 -8.83
C CYS A 6 2.29 -1.29 -8.54
N VAL A 7 1.89 -0.18 -7.91
CA VAL A 7 2.77 0.89 -7.45
C VAL A 7 3.10 0.68 -5.97
N LEU A 8 4.39 0.67 -5.62
CA LEU A 8 4.87 0.54 -4.25
C LEU A 8 5.60 1.81 -3.81
N PRO A 9 5.01 2.66 -2.96
CA PRO A 9 5.73 3.77 -2.34
C PRO A 9 6.76 3.23 -1.33
N ALA A 10 8.04 3.48 -1.59
CA ALA A 10 9.18 2.99 -0.81
C ALA A 10 10.21 4.09 -0.48
N ALA A 11 9.89 5.38 -0.67
CA ALA A 11 10.79 6.50 -0.42
C ALA A 11 10.87 6.94 1.06
N GLY A 12 10.02 6.41 1.93
CA GLY A 12 9.94 6.80 3.33
C GLY A 12 11.15 6.37 4.15
N LYS A 13 11.60 7.24 5.07
CA LYS A 13 12.76 6.97 5.96
C LYS A 13 12.47 5.94 7.06
N GLY A 14 11.22 5.67 7.38
CA GLY A 14 10.81 4.62 8.33
C GLY A 14 11.32 4.80 9.77
N VAL A 15 11.47 6.02 10.25
CA VAL A 15 12.12 6.40 11.53
C VAL A 15 11.60 5.62 12.76
N ARG A 16 10.30 5.28 12.76
CA ARG A 16 9.65 4.56 13.89
C ARG A 16 10.09 3.09 14.04
N ALA A 17 10.68 2.51 13.01
CA ALA A 17 11.12 1.10 13.05
C ALA A 17 12.50 0.94 13.72
N GLY A 18 13.21 2.04 13.97
CA GLY A 18 14.60 2.01 14.46
C GLY A 18 15.58 1.47 13.40
N GLY A 19 16.85 1.35 13.76
CA GLY A 19 17.90 0.78 12.91
C GLY A 19 18.57 1.79 11.96
N ASP A 20 19.68 1.36 11.34
CA ASP A 20 20.56 2.18 10.49
C ASP A 20 20.09 2.28 9.03
N ARG A 21 19.02 1.56 8.66
CA ARG A 21 18.46 1.49 7.30
C ARG A 21 16.98 1.87 7.32
N PRO A 22 16.44 2.44 6.22
CA PRO A 22 15.02 2.60 6.07
C PRO A 22 14.29 1.26 6.26
N LYS A 23 13.13 1.29 6.94
CA LYS A 23 12.46 0.06 7.42
C LYS A 23 12.17 -0.97 6.32
N GLN A 24 11.87 -0.50 5.10
CA GLN A 24 11.59 -1.39 3.96
C GLN A 24 12.80 -2.24 3.54
N TYR A 25 14.00 -1.86 3.96
CA TYR A 25 15.26 -2.59 3.72
C TYR A 25 15.77 -3.34 4.94
N GLN A 26 15.11 -3.24 6.08
CA GLN A 26 15.43 -4.04 7.24
C GLN A 26 15.08 -5.52 6.99
N PRO A 27 15.89 -6.46 7.48
CA PRO A 27 15.71 -7.86 7.15
C PRO A 27 14.58 -8.52 7.97
N ILE A 28 13.85 -9.40 7.31
CA ILE A 28 12.99 -10.43 7.88
C ILE A 28 13.52 -11.76 7.35
N GLY A 29 13.89 -12.70 8.23
CA GLY A 29 14.47 -13.97 7.80
C GLY A 29 15.71 -13.81 6.91
N GLY A 30 16.52 -12.78 7.14
CA GLY A 30 17.75 -12.49 6.37
C GLY A 30 17.55 -11.77 5.05
N ARG A 31 16.30 -11.43 4.64
CA ARG A 31 15.98 -10.75 3.39
C ARG A 31 15.24 -9.44 3.62
N PRO A 32 15.47 -8.39 2.82
CA PRO A 32 14.77 -7.12 2.95
C PRO A 32 13.24 -7.26 2.97
N LEU A 33 12.58 -6.53 3.87
CA LEU A 33 11.12 -6.51 4.00
C LEU A 33 10.40 -6.30 2.65
N ILE A 34 10.88 -5.36 1.83
CA ILE A 34 10.28 -5.04 0.52
C ILE A 34 10.34 -6.23 -0.45
N GLU A 35 11.36 -7.07 -0.39
CA GLU A 35 11.47 -8.26 -1.26
C GLU A 35 10.36 -9.25 -0.98
N HIS A 36 10.04 -9.50 0.30
CA HIS A 36 8.91 -10.35 0.68
C HIS A 36 7.60 -9.80 0.13
N THR A 37 7.40 -8.47 0.24
CA THR A 37 6.20 -7.81 -0.30
C THR A 37 6.10 -7.98 -1.81
N LEU A 38 7.19 -7.72 -2.54
CA LEU A 38 7.23 -7.84 -4.00
C LEU A 38 6.98 -9.28 -4.45
N GLU A 39 7.56 -10.28 -3.79
CA GLU A 39 7.35 -11.69 -4.13
C GLU A 39 5.91 -12.13 -3.90
N ARG A 40 5.29 -11.72 -2.78
CA ARG A 40 3.88 -12.02 -2.52
C ARG A 40 2.96 -11.47 -3.59
N LEU A 41 3.19 -10.22 -3.99
CA LEU A 41 2.46 -9.61 -5.09
C LEU A 41 2.76 -10.30 -6.43
N ALA A 42 4.03 -10.61 -6.70
CA ALA A 42 4.45 -11.24 -7.95
C ALA A 42 3.89 -12.66 -8.14
N ALA A 43 3.62 -13.37 -7.05
CA ALA A 43 2.96 -14.67 -7.09
C ALA A 43 1.51 -14.60 -7.61
N HIS A 44 0.87 -13.43 -7.57
CA HIS A 44 -0.51 -13.30 -8.05
C HIS A 44 -0.57 -13.18 -9.59
N PRO A 45 -1.36 -14.04 -10.28
CA PRO A 45 -1.35 -14.12 -11.75
C PRO A 45 -1.87 -12.85 -12.45
N ARG A 46 -2.72 -12.07 -11.76
CA ARG A 46 -3.30 -10.84 -12.31
C ARG A 46 -2.39 -9.61 -12.18
N ILE A 47 -1.24 -9.71 -11.55
CA ILE A 47 -0.26 -8.63 -11.49
C ILE A 47 0.71 -8.78 -12.67
N ALA A 48 0.82 -7.74 -13.51
CA ALA A 48 1.64 -7.71 -14.71
C ALA A 48 3.06 -7.17 -14.46
N GLY A 49 3.21 -6.25 -13.51
CA GLY A 49 4.48 -5.60 -13.23
C GLY A 49 4.40 -4.61 -12.08
N PHE A 50 5.51 -3.97 -11.79
CA PHE A 50 5.69 -3.12 -10.63
C PHE A 50 6.32 -1.79 -10.98
N VAL A 51 5.92 -0.74 -10.26
CA VAL A 51 6.70 0.50 -10.15
C VAL A 51 7.02 0.71 -8.67
N VAL A 52 8.29 0.76 -8.33
CA VAL A 52 8.74 1.04 -6.95
C VAL A 52 9.25 2.47 -6.89
N ALA A 53 8.60 3.31 -6.08
CA ALA A 53 9.02 4.69 -5.87
C ALA A 53 9.99 4.76 -4.69
N VAL A 54 11.27 4.89 -4.97
CA VAL A 54 12.38 4.95 -4.00
C VAL A 54 12.80 6.40 -3.71
N ALA A 55 13.52 6.63 -2.62
CA ALA A 55 14.05 7.95 -2.31
C ALA A 55 15.07 8.40 -3.37
N ALA A 56 15.22 9.71 -3.58
CA ALA A 56 16.27 10.25 -4.43
C ALA A 56 17.65 9.81 -3.90
N GLY A 57 18.46 9.20 -4.76
CA GLY A 57 19.78 8.69 -4.39
C GLY A 57 19.75 7.45 -3.50
N ASP A 58 18.65 6.71 -3.48
CA ASP A 58 18.55 5.45 -2.73
C ASP A 58 19.67 4.48 -3.15
N ARG A 59 20.38 3.91 -2.15
CA ARG A 59 21.48 2.96 -2.35
C ARG A 59 21.17 1.58 -1.76
N HIS A 60 19.99 1.40 -1.21
CA HIS A 60 19.59 0.16 -0.53
C HIS A 60 18.74 -0.74 -1.41
N PHE A 61 17.99 -0.16 -2.35
CA PHE A 61 17.19 -0.95 -3.28
C PHE A 61 18.11 -1.61 -4.30
N SER A 62 18.12 -2.94 -4.30
CA SER A 62 18.85 -3.68 -5.33
C SER A 62 18.16 -3.46 -6.67
N ALA A 63 18.87 -2.87 -7.63
CA ALA A 63 18.35 -2.65 -8.96
C ALA A 63 18.14 -4.00 -9.65
N VAL A 64 16.88 -4.47 -9.62
CA VAL A 64 16.42 -5.65 -10.36
C VAL A 64 15.42 -5.19 -11.42
N GLU A 65 15.52 -5.74 -12.63
CA GLU A 65 14.61 -5.37 -13.72
C GLU A 65 13.30 -6.17 -13.68
N ALA A 66 13.26 -7.26 -12.92
CA ALA A 66 12.10 -8.12 -12.81
C ALA A 66 12.05 -8.88 -11.48
N ILE A 67 10.83 -9.16 -11.01
CA ILE A 67 10.54 -10.04 -9.88
C ILE A 67 9.65 -11.17 -10.38
N ALA A 68 10.10 -12.42 -10.21
CA ALA A 68 9.40 -13.62 -10.70
C ALA A 68 8.96 -13.50 -12.17
N GLY A 69 9.84 -12.95 -13.03
CA GLY A 69 9.59 -12.75 -14.46
C GLY A 69 8.68 -11.56 -14.81
N LYS A 70 8.22 -10.78 -13.83
CA LYS A 70 7.38 -9.58 -14.03
C LYS A 70 8.24 -8.32 -14.00
N PRO A 71 8.10 -7.40 -14.97
CA PRO A 71 8.94 -6.20 -15.04
C PRO A 71 8.81 -5.34 -13.80
N LEU A 72 9.91 -4.72 -13.39
CA LEU A 72 9.99 -3.77 -12.30
C LEU A 72 10.64 -2.49 -12.80
N LEU A 73 9.92 -1.39 -12.65
CA LEU A 73 10.38 -0.04 -12.96
C LEU A 73 10.64 0.73 -11.66
N LEU A 74 11.57 1.67 -11.73
CA LEU A 74 11.86 2.57 -10.62
C LEU A 74 11.32 3.98 -10.91
N ALA A 75 10.80 4.63 -9.87
CA ALA A 75 10.47 6.05 -9.87
C ALA A 75 11.17 6.73 -8.70
N THR A 76 11.48 8.03 -8.83
CA THR A 76 11.93 8.82 -7.70
C THR A 76 10.71 9.31 -6.92
N GLY A 77 10.58 8.87 -5.69
CA GLY A 77 9.51 9.29 -4.79
C GLY A 77 9.69 10.72 -4.27
N GLY A 78 8.65 11.27 -3.69
CA GLY A 78 8.62 12.61 -3.14
C GLY A 78 8.73 12.67 -1.61
N GLY A 79 8.41 13.84 -1.04
CA GLY A 79 8.48 14.11 0.39
C GLY A 79 7.44 13.34 1.21
N GLU A 80 6.25 13.21 0.66
CA GLU A 80 5.13 12.50 1.27
C GLU A 80 4.86 11.16 0.56
N ARG A 81 4.08 10.28 1.23
CA ARG A 81 3.69 8.99 0.64
C ARG A 81 2.86 9.20 -0.63
N SER A 82 1.95 10.15 -0.63
CA SER A 82 1.13 10.52 -1.79
C SER A 82 1.95 10.98 -3.00
N ASP A 83 3.02 11.75 -2.77
CA ASP A 83 3.94 12.19 -3.83
C ASP A 83 4.65 10.99 -4.47
N SER A 84 5.07 10.03 -3.63
CA SER A 84 5.72 8.80 -4.10
C SER A 84 4.76 7.93 -4.91
N VAL A 85 3.49 7.85 -4.52
CA VAL A 85 2.46 7.16 -5.29
C VAL A 85 2.23 7.86 -6.62
N LEU A 86 2.09 9.19 -6.63
CA LEU A 86 1.90 9.96 -7.86
C LEU A 86 3.08 9.77 -8.82
N ALA A 87 4.32 9.84 -8.31
CA ALA A 87 5.52 9.57 -9.11
C ALA A 87 5.51 8.16 -9.71
N GLY A 88 5.12 7.16 -8.93
CA GLY A 88 4.97 5.78 -9.40
C GLY A 88 3.90 5.64 -10.49
N LEU A 89 2.74 6.29 -10.34
CA LEU A 89 1.67 6.28 -11.34
C LEU A 89 2.10 6.94 -12.67
N MET A 90 2.93 7.99 -12.58
CA MET A 90 3.46 8.68 -13.76
C MET A 90 4.56 7.89 -14.48
N ALA A 91 5.22 6.96 -13.78
CA ALA A 91 6.25 6.07 -14.33
C ALA A 91 5.69 4.75 -14.90
N LEU A 92 4.39 4.53 -14.84
CA LEU A 92 3.74 3.37 -15.46
C LEU A 92 3.98 3.36 -16.97
N PRO A 93 4.10 2.16 -17.59
CA PRO A 93 4.28 2.05 -19.04
C PRO A 93 3.15 2.75 -19.80
N PRO A 94 3.43 3.27 -21.01
CA PRO A 94 2.40 3.90 -21.86
C PRO A 94 1.23 2.96 -22.24
N SER A 95 1.45 1.65 -22.14
CA SER A 95 0.40 0.64 -22.35
C SER A 95 -0.65 0.59 -21.25
N VAL A 96 -0.39 1.21 -20.09
CA VAL A 96 -1.38 1.35 -19.01
C VAL A 96 -2.17 2.62 -19.25
N ALA A 97 -3.41 2.49 -19.72
CA ALA A 97 -4.28 3.63 -20.02
C ALA A 97 -4.85 4.29 -18.74
N ASP A 98 -5.41 5.48 -18.87
CA ASP A 98 -6.05 6.19 -17.76
C ASP A 98 -7.28 5.47 -17.20
N ASP A 99 -7.96 4.69 -18.04
CA ASP A 99 -9.12 3.89 -17.65
C ASP A 99 -8.75 2.51 -17.08
N ASP A 100 -7.47 2.14 -17.12
CA ASP A 100 -7.02 0.88 -16.52
C ASP A 100 -6.96 0.99 -15.00
N PHE A 101 -7.33 -0.09 -14.34
CA PHE A 101 -7.13 -0.22 -12.91
C PHE A 101 -5.65 -0.47 -12.58
N VAL A 102 -5.20 0.16 -11.50
CA VAL A 102 -3.88 -0.04 -10.91
C VAL A 102 -4.01 -0.36 -9.44
N LEU A 103 -3.03 -1.07 -8.90
CA LEU A 103 -2.92 -1.35 -7.47
C LEU A 103 -1.88 -0.41 -6.86
N VAL A 104 -2.16 0.07 -5.65
CA VAL A 104 -1.16 0.71 -4.79
C VAL A 104 -1.00 -0.13 -3.54
N HIS A 105 0.24 -0.54 -3.23
CA HIS A 105 0.52 -1.39 -2.07
C HIS A 105 1.70 -0.89 -1.25
N ASP A 106 1.54 -0.84 0.07
CA ASP A 106 2.62 -0.44 0.97
C ASP A 106 3.78 -1.45 0.94
N ALA A 107 4.99 -0.98 0.64
CA ALA A 107 6.21 -1.79 0.67
C ALA A 107 6.45 -2.51 2.02
N ALA A 108 5.80 -2.05 3.08
CA ALA A 108 5.91 -2.58 4.44
C ALA A 108 4.74 -3.52 4.85
N ARG A 109 4.01 -4.11 3.90
CA ARG A 109 2.97 -5.12 4.15
C ARG A 109 3.29 -6.45 3.46
N PRO A 110 4.24 -7.23 4.00
CA PRO A 110 4.73 -8.44 3.34
C PRO A 110 3.76 -9.62 3.41
N CYS A 111 2.70 -9.52 4.25
CA CYS A 111 1.81 -10.63 4.56
C CYS A 111 0.49 -10.60 3.77
N VAL A 112 0.41 -9.85 2.67
CA VAL A 112 -0.78 -9.83 1.81
C VAL A 112 -1.03 -11.23 1.21
N ARG A 113 -2.31 -11.66 1.18
CA ARG A 113 -2.72 -12.96 0.66
C ARG A 113 -3.22 -12.84 -0.78
N ALA A 114 -2.92 -13.84 -1.60
CA ALA A 114 -3.37 -13.88 -2.99
C ALA A 114 -4.90 -13.85 -3.11
N ASP A 115 -5.61 -14.57 -2.22
CA ASP A 115 -7.08 -14.60 -2.21
C ASP A 115 -7.68 -13.22 -1.90
N ASP A 116 -7.03 -12.43 -1.02
CA ASP A 116 -7.47 -11.08 -0.71
C ASP A 116 -7.30 -10.16 -1.92
N ILE A 117 -6.18 -10.28 -2.64
CA ILE A 117 -5.94 -9.56 -3.89
C ILE A 117 -7.01 -9.95 -4.93
N SER A 118 -7.32 -11.23 -5.06
CA SER A 118 -8.36 -11.72 -5.99
C SER A 118 -9.71 -11.11 -5.66
N ARG A 119 -10.13 -11.14 -4.38
CA ARG A 119 -11.40 -10.53 -3.94
C ARG A 119 -11.46 -9.03 -4.22
N LEU A 120 -10.37 -8.31 -3.94
CA LEU A 120 -10.30 -6.88 -4.25
C LEU A 120 -10.50 -6.63 -5.75
N ILE A 121 -9.79 -7.36 -6.60
CA ILE A 121 -9.88 -7.20 -8.06
C ILE A 121 -11.29 -7.48 -8.56
N GLU A 122 -11.93 -8.55 -8.06
CA GLU A 122 -13.27 -8.93 -8.48
C GLU A 122 -14.34 -7.93 -8.06
N GLN A 123 -14.28 -7.46 -6.81
CA GLN A 123 -15.33 -6.64 -6.24
C GLN A 123 -15.15 -5.16 -6.60
N ALA A 124 -13.95 -4.61 -6.40
CA ALA A 124 -13.67 -3.21 -6.69
C ALA A 124 -13.62 -2.91 -8.19
N GLY A 125 -13.34 -3.91 -9.03
CA GLY A 125 -13.37 -3.78 -10.48
C GLY A 125 -14.77 -3.62 -11.09
N ARG A 126 -15.83 -3.84 -10.31
CA ARG A 126 -17.24 -3.62 -10.73
C ARG A 126 -17.76 -2.24 -10.38
N VAL A 127 -16.98 -1.48 -9.64
CA VAL A 127 -17.29 -0.11 -9.17
C VAL A 127 -16.11 0.82 -9.47
N GLU A 128 -16.09 2.00 -8.91
CA GLU A 128 -15.03 3.00 -9.18
C GLU A 128 -13.68 2.71 -8.48
N GLY A 129 -13.58 1.58 -7.79
CA GLY A 129 -12.40 1.15 -7.06
C GLY A 129 -12.70 0.82 -5.61
N GLY A 130 -11.67 0.44 -4.86
CA GLY A 130 -11.81 0.05 -3.47
C GLY A 130 -10.48 -0.31 -2.82
N LEU A 131 -10.56 -0.76 -1.60
CA LEU A 131 -9.39 -1.11 -0.79
C LEU A 131 -9.65 -2.34 0.07
N LEU A 132 -8.58 -3.05 0.39
CA LEU A 132 -8.63 -4.04 1.46
C LEU A 132 -8.75 -3.36 2.81
N GLY A 133 -9.48 -3.97 3.71
CA GLY A 133 -9.62 -3.50 5.08
C GLY A 133 -10.15 -4.59 6.00
N ALA A 134 -10.29 -4.26 7.27
CA ALA A 134 -10.97 -5.13 8.23
C ALA A 134 -11.85 -4.29 9.17
N PRO A 135 -13.05 -4.77 9.55
CA PRO A 135 -13.86 -4.13 10.57
C PRO A 135 -13.07 -3.95 11.87
N LEU A 136 -13.25 -2.84 12.54
CA LEU A 136 -12.63 -2.61 13.85
C LEU A 136 -13.35 -3.48 14.90
N ARG A 137 -12.60 -4.33 15.59
CA ARG A 137 -13.15 -5.27 16.60
C ARG A 137 -12.92 -4.80 18.02
N ASP A 138 -11.85 -4.04 18.25
CA ASP A 138 -11.52 -3.54 19.59
C ASP A 138 -12.38 -2.35 19.99
N THR A 139 -12.45 -2.09 21.29
CA THR A 139 -13.07 -0.88 21.82
C THR A 139 -12.21 0.34 21.45
N LEU A 140 -12.83 1.32 20.79
CA LEU A 140 -12.15 2.55 20.37
C LEU A 140 -12.29 3.62 21.45
N LYS A 141 -11.16 4.13 21.95
CA LYS A 141 -11.10 5.22 22.90
C LYS A 141 -10.57 6.49 22.25
N ARG A 142 -11.24 7.60 22.48
CA ARG A 142 -10.71 8.92 22.18
C ARG A 142 -9.97 9.46 23.40
N ALA A 143 -8.73 9.92 23.18
CA ALA A 143 -7.88 10.44 24.26
C ALA A 143 -7.65 11.96 24.10
N ASP A 144 -7.38 12.64 25.22
CA ASP A 144 -6.84 14.00 25.22
C ASP A 144 -5.33 14.04 24.93
N ALA A 145 -4.75 15.24 24.89
CA ALA A 145 -3.32 15.45 24.65
C ALA A 145 -2.41 14.86 25.75
N ARG A 146 -2.97 14.52 26.92
CA ARG A 146 -2.29 13.90 28.07
C ARG A 146 -2.52 12.39 28.15
N CYS A 147 -3.07 11.79 27.09
CA CYS A 147 -3.39 10.35 27.00
C CYS A 147 -4.46 9.88 28.02
N HIS A 148 -5.33 10.76 28.52
CA HIS A 148 -6.48 10.35 29.29
C HIS A 148 -7.63 9.99 28.35
N SER A 149 -8.31 8.87 28.63
CA SER A 149 -9.51 8.49 27.89
C SER A 149 -10.65 9.46 28.24
N ILE A 150 -11.15 10.18 27.23
CA ILE A 150 -12.25 11.15 27.36
C ILE A 150 -13.58 10.62 26.84
N ASP A 151 -13.53 9.60 25.98
CA ASP A 151 -14.75 9.02 25.42
C ASP A 151 -14.51 7.59 24.87
N THR A 152 -15.60 6.84 24.74
CA THR A 152 -15.63 5.56 24.02
C THR A 152 -16.42 5.77 22.73
N GLU A 153 -15.75 5.64 21.58
CA GLU A 153 -16.40 5.83 20.30
C GLU A 153 -17.04 4.52 19.81
N PRO A 154 -18.20 4.59 19.16
CA PRO A 154 -18.79 3.44 18.51
C PRO A 154 -17.84 2.85 17.46
N ARG A 155 -17.65 1.54 17.46
CA ARG A 155 -16.82 0.85 16.46
C ARG A 155 -17.62 0.38 15.23
N GLU A 156 -18.93 0.41 15.33
CA GLU A 156 -19.84 0.03 14.25
C GLU A 156 -19.60 0.87 13.00
N GLY A 157 -19.42 0.20 11.84
CA GLY A 157 -19.10 0.88 10.59
C GLY A 157 -17.68 1.45 10.49
N ARG A 158 -16.81 1.23 11.47
CA ARG A 158 -15.41 1.65 11.41
C ARG A 158 -14.53 0.50 10.94
N TRP A 159 -13.60 0.82 10.03
CA TRP A 159 -12.68 -0.14 9.41
C TRP A 159 -11.23 0.31 9.55
N ARG A 160 -10.34 -0.64 9.66
CA ARG A 160 -8.92 -0.42 9.46
C ARG A 160 -8.63 -0.52 7.95
N ALA A 161 -8.14 0.57 7.37
CA ALA A 161 -7.75 0.58 5.96
C ALA A 161 -6.43 -0.16 5.76
N PHE A 162 -6.38 -1.04 4.77
CA PHE A 162 -5.19 -1.75 4.34
C PHE A 162 -4.83 -1.38 2.90
N THR A 163 -3.80 -2.01 2.39
CA THR A 163 -3.46 -2.07 0.98
C THR A 163 -3.33 -3.54 0.55
N PRO A 164 -3.52 -3.89 -0.74
CA PRO A 164 -3.66 -3.01 -1.89
C PRO A 164 -4.93 -2.16 -1.88
N GLN A 165 -4.81 -0.97 -2.49
CA GLN A 165 -5.94 -0.15 -2.91
C GLN A 165 -5.99 -0.14 -4.44
N MET A 166 -7.16 -0.23 -5.04
CA MET A 166 -7.36 -0.38 -6.48
C MET A 166 -8.25 0.72 -7.02
N PHE A 167 -7.73 1.50 -7.96
CA PHE A 167 -8.46 2.59 -8.62
C PHE A 167 -8.05 2.69 -10.09
N ARG A 168 -8.86 3.38 -10.92
CA ARG A 168 -8.44 3.73 -12.28
C ARG A 168 -7.28 4.72 -12.23
N ARG A 169 -6.25 4.46 -13.04
CA ARG A 169 -5.00 5.25 -13.07
C ARG A 169 -5.28 6.75 -13.18
N GLY A 170 -6.03 7.17 -14.19
CA GLY A 170 -6.29 8.58 -14.46
C GLY A 170 -7.11 9.26 -13.36
N ALA A 171 -8.09 8.56 -12.77
CA ALA A 171 -8.86 9.06 -11.64
C ALA A 171 -7.99 9.29 -10.41
N LEU A 172 -7.14 8.31 -10.08
CA LEU A 172 -6.24 8.42 -8.93
C LEU A 172 -5.18 9.52 -9.12
N VAL A 173 -4.60 9.64 -10.33
CA VAL A 173 -3.67 10.74 -10.64
C VAL A 173 -4.32 12.11 -10.43
N ARG A 174 -5.57 12.30 -10.92
CA ARG A 174 -6.30 13.55 -10.70
C ARG A 174 -6.57 13.81 -9.22
N ALA A 175 -7.00 12.79 -8.48
CA ALA A 175 -7.31 12.90 -7.06
C ALA A 175 -6.09 13.35 -6.25
N LEU A 176 -4.92 12.72 -6.48
CA LEU A 176 -3.68 13.06 -5.79
C LEU A 176 -3.18 14.47 -6.14
N ARG A 177 -3.29 14.89 -7.40
CA ARG A 177 -2.91 16.25 -7.83
C ARG A 177 -3.78 17.32 -7.17
N LEU A 178 -5.10 17.14 -7.21
CA LEU A 178 -6.04 18.08 -6.59
C LEU A 178 -5.83 18.17 -5.06
N ALA A 179 -5.54 17.05 -4.40
CA ALA A 179 -5.19 17.07 -2.98
C ALA A 179 -3.91 17.90 -2.73
N GLY A 180 -2.86 17.69 -3.53
CA GLY A 180 -1.62 18.45 -3.44
C GLY A 180 -1.78 19.95 -3.70
N GLU A 181 -2.55 20.32 -4.73
CA GLU A 181 -2.91 21.71 -5.03
C GLU A 181 -3.68 22.39 -3.87
N ALA A 182 -4.49 21.62 -3.16
CA ALA A 182 -5.22 22.08 -1.97
C ALA A 182 -4.37 22.07 -0.68
N GLY A 183 -3.08 21.71 -0.75
CA GLY A 183 -2.20 21.59 0.41
C GLY A 183 -2.58 20.45 1.36
N ILE A 184 -3.30 19.44 0.86
CA ILE A 184 -3.76 18.29 1.65
C ILE A 184 -2.87 17.09 1.35
N VAL A 185 -2.37 16.46 2.42
CA VAL A 185 -1.64 15.21 2.35
C VAL A 185 -2.60 14.05 2.64
N PRO A 186 -3.06 13.30 1.62
CA PRO A 186 -3.93 12.15 1.86
C PRO A 186 -3.21 11.06 2.65
N SER A 187 -3.88 10.45 3.61
CA SER A 187 -3.36 9.33 4.38
C SER A 187 -3.19 8.07 3.53
N ASP A 188 -4.06 7.91 2.54
CA ASP A 188 -4.09 6.81 1.57
C ASP A 188 -4.78 7.24 0.26
N GLU A 189 -4.88 6.34 -0.71
CA GLU A 189 -5.50 6.58 -2.01
C GLU A 189 -7.01 6.76 -1.88
N ALA A 190 -7.64 6.00 -0.97
CA ALA A 190 -9.08 6.10 -0.73
C ALA A 190 -9.46 7.51 -0.29
N MET A 191 -8.73 8.12 0.66
CA MET A 191 -8.97 9.50 1.09
C MET A 191 -8.89 10.49 -0.07
N ALA A 192 -7.93 10.33 -0.99
CA ALA A 192 -7.84 11.20 -2.16
C ALA A 192 -9.07 11.06 -3.07
N MET A 193 -9.54 9.83 -3.29
CA MET A 193 -10.73 9.54 -4.10
C MET A 193 -12.03 10.01 -3.43
N GLU A 194 -12.16 9.84 -2.12
CA GLU A 194 -13.30 10.34 -1.32
C GLU A 194 -13.47 11.85 -1.47
N ARG A 195 -12.38 12.60 -1.50
CA ARG A 195 -12.40 14.05 -1.73
C ARG A 195 -12.91 14.44 -3.12
N MET A 196 -12.86 13.55 -4.09
CA MET A 196 -13.49 13.71 -5.40
C MET A 196 -14.96 13.24 -5.43
N GLY A 197 -15.53 12.84 -4.29
CA GLY A 197 -16.90 12.35 -4.21
C GLY A 197 -17.07 10.87 -4.55
N VAL A 198 -15.98 10.13 -4.74
CA VAL A 198 -16.02 8.68 -4.91
C VAL A 198 -16.22 8.01 -3.54
N SER A 199 -16.99 6.93 -3.51
CA SER A 199 -17.14 6.09 -2.32
C SER A 199 -16.44 4.74 -2.56
N PRO A 200 -15.14 4.60 -2.18
CA PRO A 200 -14.39 3.38 -2.40
C PRO A 200 -15.01 2.17 -1.70
N LEU A 201 -15.04 1.03 -2.38
CA LEU A 201 -15.54 -0.21 -1.80
C LEU A 201 -14.58 -0.74 -0.73
N LEU A 202 -15.10 -1.03 0.46
CA LEU A 202 -14.34 -1.72 1.51
C LEU A 202 -14.47 -3.23 1.28
N VAL A 203 -13.36 -3.89 0.96
CA VAL A 203 -13.28 -5.34 0.76
C VAL A 203 -12.58 -5.97 1.96
N GLU A 204 -13.26 -6.90 2.64
CA GLU A 204 -12.66 -7.53 3.81
C GLU A 204 -11.49 -8.43 3.41
N GLY A 205 -10.33 -8.13 4.00
CA GLY A 205 -9.08 -8.88 3.86
C GLY A 205 -8.59 -9.44 5.20
N SER A 206 -7.60 -10.32 5.12
CA SER A 206 -7.00 -10.92 6.31
C SER A 206 -6.36 -9.86 7.22
N GLU A 207 -6.59 -9.97 8.52
CA GLU A 207 -5.95 -9.14 9.54
C GLU A 207 -4.44 -9.39 9.64
N ASP A 208 -3.96 -10.51 9.09
CA ASP A 208 -2.53 -10.81 8.95
C ASP A 208 -1.80 -9.85 7.99
N ASN A 209 -2.53 -9.09 7.17
CA ASN A 209 -1.97 -8.08 6.27
C ASN A 209 -1.47 -6.85 7.05
N ILE A 210 -0.63 -7.11 8.04
CA ILE A 210 -0.07 -6.10 8.94
C ILE A 210 0.86 -5.15 8.21
N LYS A 211 0.89 -3.89 8.68
CA LYS A 211 1.91 -2.91 8.26
C LYS A 211 3.05 -2.93 9.28
N VAL A 212 4.21 -3.42 8.88
CA VAL A 212 5.40 -3.39 9.70
C VAL A 212 5.79 -1.93 9.97
N THR A 213 5.73 -1.52 11.24
CA THR A 213 5.93 -0.12 11.66
C THR A 213 6.86 -0.01 12.85
N THR A 214 6.80 -0.96 13.76
CA THR A 214 7.58 -1.04 14.99
C THR A 214 8.50 -2.27 14.98
N PRO A 215 9.53 -2.34 15.84
CA PRO A 215 10.37 -3.55 15.96
C PRO A 215 9.58 -4.83 16.26
N ALA A 216 8.51 -4.75 17.04
CA ALA A 216 7.67 -5.92 17.35
C ALA A 216 6.96 -6.48 16.11
N ASP A 217 6.62 -5.62 15.14
CA ASP A 217 5.94 -6.05 13.91
C ASP A 217 6.85 -6.92 13.03
N PHE A 218 8.18 -6.78 13.12
CA PHE A 218 9.11 -7.61 12.35
C PHE A 218 9.03 -9.08 12.77
N ALA A 219 9.05 -9.35 14.09
CA ALA A 219 8.91 -10.71 14.60
C ALA A 219 7.55 -11.33 14.24
N LEU A 220 6.47 -10.53 14.33
CA LEU A 220 5.15 -10.97 13.92
C LEU A 220 5.08 -11.25 12.42
N ALA A 221 5.65 -10.37 11.59
CA ALA A 221 5.68 -10.57 10.14
C ALA A 221 6.49 -11.82 9.76
N GLU A 222 7.64 -12.08 10.40
CA GLU A 222 8.44 -13.28 10.18
C GLU A 222 7.65 -14.55 10.49
N PHE A 223 6.95 -14.57 11.63
CA PHE A 223 6.09 -15.69 12.01
C PHE A 223 4.94 -15.91 11.00
N LEU A 224 4.28 -14.84 10.56
CA LEU A 224 3.19 -14.92 9.60
C LEU A 224 3.67 -15.40 8.23
N LEU A 225 4.80 -14.87 7.74
CA LEU A 225 5.40 -15.28 6.46
C LEU A 225 5.71 -16.77 6.40
N GLY A 226 6.12 -17.36 7.52
CA GLY A 226 6.35 -18.81 7.63
C GLY A 226 5.07 -19.66 7.54
N ARG A 227 3.88 -19.07 7.70
CA ARG A 227 2.58 -19.76 7.69
C ARG A 227 1.75 -19.49 6.46
N ILE A 228 1.94 -18.37 5.78
CA ILE A 228 1.23 -18.02 4.55
C ILE A 228 1.88 -18.80 3.40
N ARG A 229 1.20 -19.84 2.94
CA ARG A 229 1.58 -20.63 1.75
C ARG A 229 1.06 -19.96 0.50
#